data_a12986ac87fa974229ea79cb3f554f03
#
_entry.id   a12986ac87fa974229ea79cb3f554f03
#
_cell.length_a   1.000
_cell.length_b   1.000
_cell.length_c   1.000
_cell.angle_alpha   90.00
_cell.angle_beta   90.00
_cell.angle_gamma   90.00
#
_symmetry.space_group_name_H-M   'P 1'
#
loop_
_entity.id
_entity.type
_entity.pdbx_description
1 polymer ?
#
loop_
_entity_poly.entity_id
_entity_poly.type
_entity_poly.pdbx_seq_one_letter_code
_entity_poly.pdbx_strand_id
1 'polypeptide(L)'
;MSEQIFEKLKELLSTQNADFRAVSHASAKTSAEVAVARGTELGQGAKALVCVVKGGGAKRYVLAVLPADYKADLQLITQALGGTRASLASPDEVMRLTDCVFGSVPPFSFHEELELIADPSLLTRYAELAFNAGLLDRSIILNTKDYERIARPRLVKFAMAE
;
A
#
# COMPACT_ATOMS: atom_id res chain seq x y z
N MET A 1 -13.49 -7.59 -9.93
CA MET A 1 -12.07 -7.88 -9.75
C MET A 1 -11.31 -6.57 -9.53
N SER A 2 -10.14 -6.43 -10.17
CA SER A 2 -9.28 -5.25 -9.96
C SER A 2 -9.91 -3.94 -10.41
N GLU A 3 -10.71 -3.94 -11.47
CA GLU A 3 -11.45 -2.75 -11.89
C GLU A 3 -12.46 -2.32 -10.85
N GLN A 4 -13.04 -3.26 -10.12
CA GLN A 4 -13.96 -2.95 -9.04
C GLN A 4 -13.24 -2.24 -7.90
N ILE A 5 -12.01 -2.62 -7.61
CA ILE A 5 -11.18 -1.95 -6.59
C ILE A 5 -10.86 -0.52 -7.04
N PHE A 6 -10.52 -0.33 -8.30
CA PHE A 6 -10.24 1.00 -8.86
C PHE A 6 -11.46 1.92 -8.72
N GLU A 7 -12.64 1.43 -9.10
CA GLU A 7 -13.88 2.21 -8.98
C GLU A 7 -14.22 2.49 -7.51
N LYS A 8 -14.02 1.51 -6.64
CA LYS A 8 -14.26 1.66 -5.21
C LYS A 8 -13.35 2.73 -4.59
N LEU A 9 -12.09 2.76 -5.01
CA LEU A 9 -11.15 3.79 -4.57
C LEU A 9 -11.57 5.18 -5.01
N LYS A 10 -11.94 5.34 -6.28
CA LYS A 10 -12.37 6.64 -6.80
C LYS A 10 -13.62 7.13 -6.08
N GLU A 11 -14.55 6.23 -5.81
CA GLU A 11 -15.76 6.58 -5.08
C GLU A 11 -15.44 7.01 -3.64
N LEU A 12 -14.60 6.24 -2.95
CA LEU A 12 -14.17 6.56 -1.59
C LEU A 12 -13.52 7.93 -1.53
N LEU A 13 -12.56 8.19 -2.40
CA LEU A 13 -11.80 9.44 -2.41
C LEU A 13 -12.69 10.63 -2.79
N SER A 14 -13.59 10.47 -3.75
CA SER A 14 -14.52 11.52 -4.13
C SER A 14 -15.52 11.83 -3.00
N THR A 15 -16.05 10.80 -2.35
CA THR A 15 -16.99 10.97 -1.25
C THR A 15 -16.34 11.67 -0.06
N GLN A 16 -15.05 11.44 0.17
CA GLN A 16 -14.30 12.05 1.26
C GLN A 16 -13.65 13.38 0.88
N ASN A 17 -13.97 13.93 -0.29
CA ASN A 17 -13.45 15.20 -0.77
C ASN A 17 -11.92 15.25 -0.84
N ALA A 18 -11.31 14.16 -1.27
CA ALA A 18 -9.86 14.08 -1.39
C ALA A 18 -9.37 14.82 -2.64
N ASP A 19 -8.17 15.38 -2.54
CA ASP A 19 -7.47 15.97 -3.67
C ASP A 19 -6.66 14.86 -4.35
N PHE A 20 -7.17 14.36 -5.47
CA PHE A 20 -6.53 13.25 -6.18
C PHE A 20 -6.81 13.31 -7.68
N ARG A 21 -5.96 12.57 -8.42
CA ARG A 21 -6.20 12.35 -9.85
C ARG A 21 -5.86 10.91 -10.21
N ALA A 22 -6.62 10.35 -11.14
CA ALA A 22 -6.38 9.02 -11.67
C ALA A 22 -5.57 9.13 -12.97
N VAL A 23 -4.59 8.26 -13.14
CA VAL A 23 -3.68 8.28 -14.28
C VAL A 23 -3.66 6.90 -14.93
N SER A 24 -3.82 6.86 -16.26
CA SER A 24 -3.63 5.66 -17.06
C SER A 24 -2.21 5.66 -17.63
N HIS A 25 -1.58 4.51 -17.64
CA HIS A 25 -0.21 4.35 -18.16
C HIS A 25 0.01 2.90 -18.61
N ALA A 26 1.13 2.65 -19.27
CA ALA A 26 1.49 1.28 -19.64
C ALA A 26 1.77 0.47 -18.37
N SER A 27 1.44 -0.82 -18.40
CA SER A 27 1.78 -1.72 -17.29
C SER A 27 3.28 -1.74 -17.07
N ALA A 28 3.69 -1.72 -15.80
CA ALA A 28 5.10 -1.73 -15.43
C ALA A 28 5.30 -2.68 -14.27
N LYS A 29 6.48 -3.31 -14.22
CA LYS A 29 6.76 -4.38 -13.26
C LYS A 29 7.49 -3.90 -12.00
N THR A 30 8.29 -2.84 -12.12
CA THR A 30 9.08 -2.33 -10.99
C THR A 30 8.57 -0.97 -10.55
N SER A 31 8.84 -0.62 -9.30
CA SER A 31 8.48 0.69 -8.75
C SER A 31 9.12 1.83 -9.57
N ALA A 32 10.36 1.65 -10.02
CA ALA A 32 11.05 2.65 -10.82
C ALA A 32 10.38 2.85 -12.19
N GLU A 33 10.01 1.76 -12.87
CA GLU A 33 9.32 1.83 -14.15
C GLU A 33 7.95 2.50 -14.01
N VAL A 34 7.22 2.15 -12.96
CA VAL A 34 5.90 2.75 -12.68
C VAL A 34 6.03 4.24 -12.43
N ALA A 35 7.02 4.67 -11.65
CA ALA A 35 7.23 6.09 -11.37
C ALA A 35 7.46 6.87 -12.67
N VAL A 36 8.28 6.35 -13.58
CA VAL A 36 8.51 6.97 -14.88
C VAL A 36 7.21 7.03 -15.68
N ALA A 37 6.49 5.91 -15.75
CA ALA A 37 5.26 5.81 -16.55
C ALA A 37 4.18 6.80 -16.11
N ARG A 38 4.09 7.09 -14.81
CA ARG A 38 3.08 8.02 -14.29
C ARG A 38 3.61 9.43 -14.01
N GLY A 39 4.89 9.68 -14.29
CA GLY A 39 5.46 11.02 -14.16
C GLY A 39 5.69 11.47 -12.72
N THR A 40 5.99 10.54 -11.81
CA THR A 40 6.25 10.84 -10.40
C THR A 40 7.66 10.42 -10.02
N GLU A 41 8.12 10.87 -8.85
CA GLU A 41 9.39 10.42 -8.31
C GLU A 41 9.22 9.06 -7.64
N LEU A 42 10.29 8.26 -7.62
CA LEU A 42 10.26 6.94 -7.01
C LEU A 42 9.79 6.99 -5.56
N GLY A 43 10.32 7.94 -4.78
CA GLY A 43 10.00 8.06 -3.36
C GLY A 43 8.55 8.48 -3.08
N GLN A 44 7.85 9.02 -4.07
CA GLN A 44 6.42 9.32 -3.93
C GLN A 44 5.57 8.06 -3.95
N GLY A 45 6.10 6.96 -4.47
CA GLY A 45 5.36 5.72 -4.54
C GLY A 45 5.02 5.18 -3.16
N ALA A 46 3.76 4.86 -2.95
CA ALA A 46 3.30 4.18 -1.74
C ALA A 46 3.21 2.69 -2.06
N LYS A 47 4.24 1.97 -1.68
CA LYS A 47 4.34 0.53 -1.92
C LYS A 47 3.56 -0.21 -0.83
N ALA A 48 2.64 -1.10 -1.21
CA ALA A 48 1.80 -1.83 -0.28
C ALA A 48 2.11 -3.32 -0.34
N LEU A 49 2.59 -3.87 0.78
CA LEU A 49 2.98 -5.27 0.89
C LEU A 49 2.01 -6.00 1.82
N VAL A 50 1.44 -7.11 1.36
CA VAL A 50 0.61 -7.96 2.21
C VAL A 50 1.54 -8.92 2.94
N CYS A 51 1.52 -8.87 4.26
CA CYS A 51 2.37 -9.69 5.12
C CYS A 51 1.52 -10.57 6.02
N VAL A 52 2.06 -11.73 6.38
CA VAL A 52 1.45 -12.59 7.38
C VAL A 52 2.37 -12.65 8.60
N VAL A 53 1.79 -12.38 9.78
CA VAL A 53 2.51 -12.40 11.06
C VAL A 53 1.96 -13.55 11.88
N LYS A 54 2.84 -14.46 12.27
CA LYS A 54 2.49 -15.64 13.07
C LYS A 54 3.11 -15.52 14.46
N GLY A 55 2.41 -16.04 15.47
CA GLY A 55 2.91 -16.09 16.84
C GLY A 55 1.78 -16.24 17.83
N GLY A 56 2.07 -16.86 18.98
CA GLY A 56 1.07 -17.06 20.03
C GLY A 56 -0.14 -17.88 19.60
N GLY A 57 0.02 -18.77 18.63
CA GLY A 57 -1.10 -19.55 18.08
C GLY A 57 -2.00 -18.77 17.13
N ALA A 58 -1.66 -17.51 16.83
CA ALA A 58 -2.45 -16.66 15.97
C ALA A 58 -1.74 -16.40 14.64
N LYS A 59 -2.54 -16.09 13.63
CA LYS A 59 -2.07 -15.68 12.31
C LYS A 59 -2.79 -14.39 11.94
N ARG A 60 -2.02 -13.32 11.72
CA ARG A 60 -2.58 -12.00 11.40
C ARG A 60 -2.07 -11.54 10.04
N TYR A 61 -2.93 -10.87 9.30
CA TYR A 61 -2.58 -10.30 8.00
C TYR A 61 -2.46 -8.79 8.13
N VAL A 62 -1.43 -8.24 7.49
CA VAL A 62 -1.09 -6.82 7.59
C VAL A 62 -0.78 -6.30 6.20
N LEU A 63 -1.39 -5.16 5.87
CA LEU A 63 -1.01 -4.40 4.69
C LEU A 63 -0.01 -3.34 5.14
N ALA A 64 1.24 -3.54 4.79
CA ALA A 64 2.35 -2.67 5.21
C ALA A 64 2.69 -1.70 4.08
N VAL A 65 2.52 -0.41 4.34
CA VAL A 65 2.73 0.64 3.34
C VAL A 65 3.98 1.45 3.67
N LEU A 66 4.84 1.61 2.67
CA LEU A 66 6.11 2.30 2.83
C LEU A 66 6.50 3.00 1.51
N PRO A 67 7.43 3.99 1.57
CA PRO A 67 7.91 4.61 0.34
C PRO A 67 8.58 3.58 -0.58
N ALA A 68 8.37 3.73 -1.88
CA ALA A 68 8.86 2.76 -2.86
C ALA A 68 10.40 2.71 -2.96
N ASP A 69 11.09 3.73 -2.48
CA ASP A 69 12.55 3.76 -2.41
C ASP A 69 13.08 3.28 -1.05
N TYR A 70 12.21 2.75 -0.19
CA TYR A 70 12.57 2.17 1.10
C TYR A 70 12.36 0.65 1.06
N LYS A 71 12.95 -0.01 2.04
CA LYS A 71 12.87 -1.46 2.20
C LYS A 71 12.18 -1.78 3.52
N ALA A 72 11.27 -2.74 3.52
CA ALA A 72 10.58 -3.17 4.74
C ALA A 72 11.45 -4.14 5.54
N ASP A 73 11.50 -3.92 6.86
CA ASP A 73 12.11 -4.85 7.79
C ASP A 73 11.00 -5.67 8.45
N LEU A 74 10.88 -6.93 8.03
CA LEU A 74 9.82 -7.82 8.52
C LEU A 74 9.96 -8.12 10.00
N GLN A 75 11.16 -8.05 10.56
CA GLN A 75 11.37 -8.26 11.99
C GLN A 75 10.77 -7.13 12.81
N LEU A 76 10.88 -5.90 12.34
CA LEU A 76 10.25 -4.75 13.00
C LEU A 76 8.73 -4.86 12.96
N ILE A 77 8.17 -5.35 11.85
CA ILE A 77 6.73 -5.61 11.77
C ILE A 77 6.33 -6.68 12.76
N THR A 78 7.10 -7.77 12.84
CA THR A 78 6.87 -8.86 13.79
C THR A 78 6.81 -8.33 15.22
N GLN A 79 7.79 -7.53 15.62
CA GLN A 79 7.86 -6.96 16.96
C GLN A 79 6.68 -6.04 17.25
N ALA A 80 6.32 -5.19 16.30
CA ALA A 80 5.23 -4.23 16.49
C ALA A 80 3.89 -4.92 16.69
N LEU A 81 3.70 -6.10 16.11
CA LEU A 81 2.44 -6.82 16.20
C LEU A 81 2.46 -7.96 17.22
N GLY A 82 3.56 -8.06 17.99
CA GLY A 82 3.65 -9.05 19.06
C GLY A 82 3.73 -10.49 18.58
N GLY A 83 4.21 -10.70 17.35
CA GLY A 83 4.37 -12.04 16.78
C GLY A 83 5.77 -12.60 16.99
N THR A 84 6.01 -13.76 16.40
CA THR A 84 7.30 -14.43 16.42
C THR A 84 7.98 -14.41 15.04
N ARG A 85 7.18 -14.35 13.96
CA ARG A 85 7.70 -14.40 12.60
C ARG A 85 6.75 -13.72 11.62
N ALA A 86 7.30 -12.99 10.66
CA ALA A 86 6.53 -12.41 9.57
C ALA A 86 7.15 -12.79 8.23
N SER A 87 6.29 -12.91 7.22
CA SER A 87 6.71 -13.17 5.84
C SER A 87 5.74 -12.48 4.88
N LEU A 88 6.12 -12.38 3.62
CA LEU A 88 5.19 -11.91 2.60
C LEU A 88 4.12 -12.95 2.38
N ALA A 89 2.88 -12.51 2.18
CA ALA A 89 1.77 -13.40 1.90
C ALA A 89 1.93 -14.02 0.51
N SER A 90 1.32 -15.19 0.31
CA SER A 90 1.31 -15.85 -1.00
C SER A 90 0.43 -15.09 -1.99
N PRO A 91 0.61 -15.30 -3.31
CA PRO A 91 -0.29 -14.69 -4.31
C PRO A 91 -1.77 -14.99 -4.07
N ASP A 92 -2.09 -16.21 -3.62
CA ASP A 92 -3.47 -16.59 -3.31
C ASP A 92 -4.02 -15.80 -2.11
N GLU A 93 -3.21 -15.61 -1.08
CA GLU A 93 -3.59 -14.81 0.08
C GLU A 93 -3.77 -13.33 -0.29
N VAL A 94 -2.88 -12.80 -1.13
CA VAL A 94 -3.01 -11.43 -1.62
C VAL A 94 -4.34 -11.25 -2.36
N MET A 95 -4.67 -12.17 -3.27
CA MET A 95 -5.92 -12.11 -4.02
C MET A 95 -7.13 -12.22 -3.11
N ARG A 96 -7.10 -13.13 -2.14
CA ARG A 96 -8.21 -13.31 -1.21
C ARG A 96 -8.47 -12.05 -0.39
N LEU A 97 -7.42 -11.39 0.06
CA LEU A 97 -7.53 -10.25 0.97
C LEU A 97 -7.71 -8.91 0.27
N THR A 98 -7.29 -8.79 -0.98
CA THR A 98 -7.27 -7.49 -1.67
C THR A 98 -8.05 -7.46 -2.98
N ASP A 99 -8.38 -8.61 -3.53
CA ASP A 99 -8.96 -8.75 -4.88
C ASP A 99 -8.05 -8.16 -5.98
N CYS A 100 -6.75 -8.11 -5.71
CA CYS A 100 -5.74 -7.55 -6.61
C CYS A 100 -4.62 -8.55 -6.84
N VAL A 101 -3.97 -8.47 -8.01
CA VAL A 101 -2.75 -9.23 -8.26
C VAL A 101 -1.58 -8.57 -7.55
N PHE A 102 -0.52 -9.35 -7.31
CA PHE A 102 0.70 -8.85 -6.70
C PHE A 102 1.23 -7.63 -7.49
N GLY A 103 1.59 -6.59 -6.79
CA GLY A 103 2.10 -5.36 -7.39
C GLY A 103 1.04 -4.33 -7.73
N SER A 104 -0.25 -4.68 -7.70
CA SER A 104 -1.33 -3.74 -8.00
C SER A 104 -2.12 -3.31 -6.77
N VAL A 105 -1.75 -3.79 -5.58
CA VAL A 105 -2.48 -3.54 -4.35
C VAL A 105 -2.37 -2.08 -3.94
N PRO A 106 -3.51 -1.37 -3.77
CA PRO A 106 -3.48 0.01 -3.29
C PRO A 106 -3.21 0.06 -1.78
N PRO A 107 -2.79 1.23 -1.26
CA PRO A 107 -2.46 1.35 0.16
C PRO A 107 -3.69 1.59 1.05
N PHE A 108 -4.78 0.88 0.77
CA PHE A 108 -6.03 0.92 1.52
C PHE A 108 -6.50 -0.50 1.78
N SER A 109 -6.95 -0.77 3.02
CA SER A 109 -7.51 -2.08 3.33
C SER A 109 -9.03 -2.05 3.21
N PHE A 110 -9.58 -2.98 2.44
CA PHE A 110 -11.02 -3.17 2.31
C PHE A 110 -11.47 -4.51 2.89
N HIS A 111 -10.61 -5.17 3.66
CA HIS A 111 -10.92 -6.47 4.26
C HIS A 111 -10.68 -6.41 5.76
N GLU A 112 -11.66 -6.90 6.53
CA GLU A 112 -11.58 -6.80 7.99
C GLU A 112 -10.43 -7.59 8.62
N GLU A 113 -9.94 -8.64 7.95
CA GLU A 113 -8.80 -9.41 8.42
C GLU A 113 -7.45 -8.74 8.11
N LEU A 114 -7.45 -7.71 7.26
CA LEU A 114 -6.22 -7.08 6.79
C LEU A 114 -6.01 -5.74 7.51
N GLU A 115 -5.13 -5.73 8.49
CA GLU A 115 -4.78 -4.51 9.23
C GLU A 115 -3.90 -3.62 8.36
N LEU A 116 -4.11 -2.31 8.44
CA LEU A 116 -3.32 -1.34 7.68
C LEU A 116 -2.29 -0.68 8.58
N ILE A 117 -1.02 -0.83 8.24
CA ILE A 117 0.06 -0.11 8.90
C ILE A 117 0.86 0.68 7.86
N ALA A 118 1.44 1.79 8.29
CA ALA A 118 2.29 2.61 7.42
C ALA A 118 3.51 3.09 8.19
N ASP A 119 4.65 3.12 7.51
CA ASP A 119 5.84 3.73 8.10
C ASP A 119 5.68 5.25 8.11
N PRO A 120 6.05 5.93 9.21
CA PRO A 120 5.91 7.38 9.27
C PRO A 120 6.60 8.15 8.15
N SER A 121 7.69 7.63 7.59
CA SER A 121 8.40 8.26 6.48
C SER A 121 7.51 8.44 5.24
N LEU A 122 6.48 7.62 5.08
CA LEU A 122 5.54 7.76 3.97
C LEU A 122 4.82 9.11 4.00
N LEU A 123 4.56 9.63 5.19
CA LEU A 123 3.69 10.80 5.39
C LEU A 123 4.45 12.12 5.49
N THR A 124 5.79 12.10 5.51
CA THR A 124 6.59 13.28 5.82
C THR A 124 7.46 13.79 4.69
N ARG A 125 7.55 13.07 3.57
CA ARG A 125 8.52 13.38 2.50
C ARG A 125 7.95 14.12 1.32
N TYR A 126 6.72 13.80 0.91
CA TYR A 126 6.09 14.38 -0.28
C TYR A 126 4.68 14.86 0.01
N ALA A 127 4.27 15.89 -0.68
CA ALA A 127 2.90 16.41 -0.55
C ALA A 127 1.87 15.51 -1.22
N GLU A 128 2.31 14.70 -2.17
CA GLU A 128 1.45 13.74 -2.88
C GLU A 128 2.09 12.36 -2.88
N LEU A 129 1.26 11.33 -2.73
CA LEU A 129 1.64 9.92 -2.87
C LEU A 129 1.09 9.40 -4.18
N ALA A 130 1.78 8.44 -4.77
CA ALA A 130 1.33 7.79 -5.99
C ALA A 130 1.32 6.28 -5.79
N PHE A 131 0.28 5.61 -6.27
CA PHE A 131 0.17 4.16 -6.06
C PHE A 131 -0.64 3.51 -7.17
N ASN A 132 -0.39 2.22 -7.38
CA ASN A 132 -1.23 1.41 -8.26
C ASN A 132 -2.60 1.25 -7.61
N ALA A 133 -3.64 1.41 -8.42
CA ALA A 133 -5.00 1.51 -7.91
C ALA A 133 -5.82 0.25 -8.20
N GLY A 134 -5.25 -0.91 -7.89
CA GLY A 134 -5.89 -2.20 -8.13
C GLY A 134 -5.61 -2.77 -9.51
N LEU A 135 -4.94 -2.03 -10.36
CA LEU A 135 -4.57 -2.41 -11.72
C LEU A 135 -3.12 -2.01 -11.98
N LEU A 136 -2.44 -2.75 -12.85
CA LEU A 136 -1.04 -2.46 -13.17
C LEU A 136 -0.88 -1.28 -14.15
N ASP A 137 -1.97 -0.86 -14.80
CA ASP A 137 -1.99 0.23 -15.78
C ASP A 137 -2.80 1.44 -15.33
N ARG A 138 -3.18 1.48 -14.07
CA ARG A 138 -3.92 2.61 -13.47
C ARG A 138 -3.29 2.97 -12.15
N SER A 139 -3.03 4.25 -11.97
CA SER A 139 -2.51 4.79 -10.71
C SER A 139 -3.39 5.91 -10.21
N ILE A 140 -3.30 6.18 -8.92
CA ILE A 140 -3.88 7.36 -8.31
C ILE A 140 -2.74 8.16 -7.70
N ILE A 141 -2.80 9.48 -7.86
CA ILE A 141 -1.91 10.41 -7.19
C ILE A 141 -2.78 11.18 -6.22
N LEU A 142 -2.45 11.09 -4.93
CA LEU A 142 -3.31 11.51 -3.84
C LEU A 142 -2.55 12.43 -2.88
N ASN A 143 -3.18 13.50 -2.45
CA ASN A 143 -2.65 14.37 -1.41
C ASN A 143 -2.31 13.52 -0.17
N THR A 144 -1.10 13.68 0.37
CA THR A 144 -0.61 12.85 1.47
C THR A 144 -1.44 13.01 2.74
N LYS A 145 -1.86 14.22 3.06
CA LYS A 145 -2.69 14.46 4.26
C LYS A 145 -4.07 13.83 4.11
N ASP A 146 -4.61 13.84 2.89
CA ASP A 146 -5.89 13.17 2.62
C ASP A 146 -5.75 11.66 2.75
N TYR A 147 -4.61 11.09 2.30
CA TYR A 147 -4.35 9.68 2.51
C TYR A 147 -4.41 9.32 3.99
N GLU A 148 -3.69 10.05 4.82
CA GLU A 148 -3.64 9.80 6.26
C GLU A 148 -5.04 9.93 6.90
N ARG A 149 -5.76 10.97 6.52
CA ARG A 149 -7.11 11.25 7.03
C ARG A 149 -8.10 10.14 6.69
N ILE A 150 -8.04 9.65 5.46
CA ILE A 150 -9.03 8.69 4.93
C ILE A 150 -8.65 7.25 5.28
N ALA A 151 -7.41 6.87 5.07
CA ALA A 151 -6.96 5.50 5.29
C ALA A 151 -6.75 5.17 6.77
N ARG A 152 -6.36 6.14 7.57
CA ARG A 152 -6.11 6.00 9.01
C ARG A 152 -5.20 4.82 9.34
N PRO A 153 -4.02 4.74 8.74
CA PRO A 153 -3.14 3.62 9.03
C PRO A 153 -2.60 3.72 10.47
N ARG A 154 -2.34 2.57 11.07
CA ARG A 154 -1.55 2.53 12.29
C ARG A 154 -0.11 2.81 11.91
N LEU A 155 0.53 3.79 12.55
CA LEU A 155 1.91 4.14 12.24
C LEU A 155 2.86 3.21 12.97
N VAL A 156 3.73 2.56 12.21
CA VAL A 156 4.73 1.62 12.72
C VAL A 156 6.02 1.88 11.95
N LYS A 157 7.11 2.04 12.69
CA LYS A 157 8.41 2.25 12.06
C LYS A 157 8.99 0.89 11.67
N PHE A 158 9.01 0.59 10.38
CA PHE A 158 9.51 -0.68 9.85
C PHE A 158 10.30 -0.54 8.56
N ALA A 159 10.41 0.66 8.01
CA ALA A 159 11.05 0.88 6.71
C ALA A 159 12.41 1.56 6.89
N MET A 160 13.33 1.21 6.00
CA MET A 160 14.68 1.77 5.97
C MET A 160 15.00 2.20 4.54
N ALA A 161 15.76 3.31 4.40
CA ALA A 161 16.24 3.74 3.10
C ALA A 161 17.12 2.65 2.48
N GLU A 162 16.93 2.41 1.20
CA GLU A 162 17.78 1.46 0.45
C GLU A 162 19.14 2.06 0.14
#